data_44f6b29078fbb27b46ce46db73a56748
#
_entry.id   44f6b29078fbb27b46ce46db73a56748
#
_cell.length_a   1.000
_cell.length_b   1.000
_cell.length_c   1.000
_cell.angle_alpha   90.00
_cell.angle_beta   90.00
_cell.angle_gamma   90.00
#
_symmetry.space_group_name_H-M   'P 1'
#
loop_
_entity.id
_entity.type
_entity.pdbx_description
1 polymer ?
#
loop_
_entity_poly.entity_id
_entity_poly.type
_entity_poly.pdbx_seq_one_letter_code
_entity_poly.pdbx_strand_id
1 'polypeptide(L)'
;MRKNVRYIALTALVISAFVLSGCDMFRKTNDGKVDLKWYMGLTYEDDNGKDVNYTTKSGDSVVAVALEDKYSEQYGIMKDADVFVSIDMVKDNIDPRFYYDKSNGSLMFTNATTSYEMPLNENVIDKGKVNYTTCIKENKKCYINIETVKKFVDINYKLTKAEGDAPAILSITYKSGKKNIMTTDSNIEMRTKGDYQNLIVKEISKGTKVTVIESGKNWDKVRTENGYIGYIPVSELNDSGTQEVSFKNDDDTYTHVTLDTKVSLAWNQIYNQNANNNFDELTANVKGVNVISPTWFSLVDKNGNLSSLADLNYVEKAHKKGMQVWALVNDFTDRKLTKKVLTSTALRKKFINNIMYFADSYELDGVNIDFEYITEEIIDDYLQFLRELSIECRAAKKVLSVDNYAPSKWSAYYDRKQQIKLVDYLIIMNYDEHTSASDEAGSVSSMSYAQN
;
A
#
# COMPACT_ATOMS: atom_id res chain seq x y z
N MET A 1 -44.87 54.89 -42.40
CA MET A 1 -44.49 54.28 -41.10
C MET A 1 -44.22 52.73 -41.08
N ARG A 2 -44.42 51.99 -42.19
CA ARG A 2 -44.23 50.50 -42.17
C ARG A 2 -42.90 50.02 -42.77
N LYS A 3 -42.05 50.87 -43.36
CA LYS A 3 -40.76 50.48 -43.96
C LYS A 3 -39.60 50.56 -42.97
N ASN A 4 -39.65 51.42 -41.96
CA ASN A 4 -38.55 51.57 -40.99
C ASN A 4 -38.52 50.52 -39.90
N VAL A 5 -39.63 49.79 -39.64
CA VAL A 5 -39.71 48.72 -38.62
C VAL A 5 -39.00 47.48 -39.16
N ARG A 6 -38.99 47.22 -40.48
CA ARG A 6 -38.29 45.99 -40.99
C ARG A 6 -36.77 46.13 -40.98
N TYR A 7 -36.21 47.33 -41.09
CA TYR A 7 -34.75 47.53 -41.01
C TYR A 7 -34.23 47.46 -39.54
N ILE A 8 -35.03 47.95 -38.63
CA ILE A 8 -34.66 47.82 -37.16
C ILE A 8 -34.71 46.36 -36.69
N ALA A 9 -35.69 45.58 -37.18
CA ALA A 9 -35.77 44.14 -36.85
C ALA A 9 -34.65 43.31 -37.48
N LEU A 10 -34.19 43.65 -38.73
CA LEU A 10 -33.08 42.95 -39.38
C LEU A 10 -31.73 43.32 -38.74
N THR A 11 -31.53 44.61 -38.37
CA THR A 11 -30.32 45.05 -37.67
C THR A 11 -30.23 44.47 -36.26
N ALA A 12 -31.35 44.37 -35.56
CA ALA A 12 -31.38 43.70 -34.23
C ALA A 12 -31.12 42.20 -34.34
N LEU A 13 -31.58 41.51 -35.39
CA LEU A 13 -31.33 40.08 -35.62
C LEU A 13 -29.88 39.80 -36.01
N VAL A 14 -29.25 40.70 -36.81
CA VAL A 14 -27.83 40.55 -37.16
C VAL A 14 -26.93 40.88 -35.96
N ILE A 15 -27.28 41.86 -35.14
CA ILE A 15 -26.55 42.16 -33.91
C ILE A 15 -26.73 41.06 -32.86
N SER A 16 -27.91 40.44 -32.75
CA SER A 16 -28.10 39.30 -31.85
C SER A 16 -27.42 38.01 -32.33
N ALA A 17 -27.32 37.80 -33.67
CA ALA A 17 -26.52 36.69 -34.22
C ALA A 17 -25.03 36.88 -34.00
N PHE A 18 -24.51 38.11 -34.08
CA PHE A 18 -23.10 38.41 -33.76
C PHE A 18 -22.79 38.36 -32.24
N VAL A 19 -23.76 38.67 -31.37
CA VAL A 19 -23.57 38.57 -29.92
C VAL A 19 -23.61 37.11 -29.46
N LEU A 20 -24.33 36.21 -30.15
CA LEU A 20 -24.37 34.77 -29.84
C LEU A 20 -23.21 34.00 -30.43
N SER A 21 -22.57 34.48 -31.53
CA SER A 21 -21.34 33.89 -32.06
C SER A 21 -20.05 34.54 -31.52
N GLY A 22 -20.16 35.66 -30.83
CA GLY A 22 -19.06 36.51 -30.39
C GLY A 22 -18.57 36.21 -28.94
N CYS A 23 -19.23 35.33 -28.21
CA CYS A 23 -18.76 35.02 -26.84
C CYS A 23 -17.47 34.19 -26.77
N ASP A 24 -17.09 33.53 -27.88
CA ASP A 24 -15.83 32.78 -27.91
C ASP A 24 -14.67 33.57 -28.56
N MET A 25 -14.95 34.71 -29.26
CA MET A 25 -13.95 35.45 -30.01
C MET A 25 -13.09 36.40 -29.17
N PHE A 26 -13.33 36.51 -27.84
CA PHE A 26 -12.55 37.32 -26.90
C PHE A 26 -12.09 36.55 -25.66
N ARG A 27 -12.12 35.23 -25.69
CA ARG A 27 -11.46 34.46 -24.63
C ARG A 27 -9.95 34.66 -24.76
N LYS A 28 -9.38 35.35 -23.80
CA LYS A 28 -7.93 35.52 -23.70
C LYS A 28 -7.31 34.13 -23.49
N THR A 29 -6.69 33.58 -24.54
CA THR A 29 -5.97 32.32 -24.49
C THR A 29 -4.56 32.57 -23.96
N ASN A 30 -4.04 31.62 -23.22
CA ASN A 30 -2.65 31.60 -22.79
C ASN A 30 -1.87 30.62 -23.68
N ASP A 31 -0.94 31.16 -24.49
CA ASP A 31 -0.13 30.36 -25.41
C ASP A 31 1.18 29.90 -24.78
N GLY A 32 1.35 30.15 -23.46
CA GLY A 32 2.52 29.69 -22.68
C GLY A 32 2.49 28.19 -22.45
N LYS A 33 3.66 27.57 -22.57
CA LYS A 33 3.86 26.15 -22.24
C LYS A 33 4.30 26.01 -20.77
N VAL A 34 3.80 24.97 -20.10
CA VAL A 34 4.24 24.64 -18.75
C VAL A 34 5.64 24.03 -18.80
N ASP A 35 6.45 24.26 -17.75
CA ASP A 35 7.63 23.45 -17.54
C ASP A 35 7.20 22.00 -17.24
N LEU A 36 7.48 21.09 -18.19
CA LEU A 36 7.05 19.71 -18.10
C LEU A 36 7.74 18.96 -16.97
N LYS A 37 8.97 19.32 -16.61
CA LYS A 37 9.65 18.66 -15.47
C LYS A 37 8.97 18.99 -14.17
N TRP A 38 8.62 20.26 -13.97
CA TRP A 38 7.82 20.70 -12.83
C TRP A 38 6.44 20.05 -12.82
N TYR A 39 5.73 20.11 -13.94
CA TYR A 39 4.36 19.58 -14.06
C TYR A 39 4.27 18.06 -13.82
N MET A 40 5.29 17.34 -14.18
CA MET A 40 5.38 15.87 -14.06
C MET A 40 6.10 15.39 -12.78
N GLY A 41 6.38 16.28 -11.82
CA GLY A 41 6.98 15.92 -10.52
C GLY A 41 8.47 15.59 -10.59
N LEU A 42 9.21 16.14 -11.56
CA LEU A 42 10.66 15.95 -11.70
C LEU A 42 11.49 17.08 -11.07
N THR A 43 10.84 17.95 -10.32
CA THR A 43 11.49 19.03 -9.57
C THR A 43 11.06 18.97 -8.10
N TYR A 44 11.84 19.59 -7.25
CA TYR A 44 11.52 19.83 -5.84
C TYR A 44 11.94 21.27 -5.49
N GLU A 45 11.28 21.85 -4.50
CA GLU A 45 11.64 23.15 -3.97
C GLU A 45 12.78 23.00 -2.95
N ASP A 46 13.88 23.73 -3.15
CA ASP A 46 14.99 23.76 -2.21
C ASP A 46 14.71 24.65 -0.98
N ASP A 47 15.62 24.67 -0.02
CA ASP A 47 15.49 25.46 1.22
C ASP A 47 15.35 26.98 0.99
N ASN A 48 15.60 27.47 -0.24
CA ASN A 48 15.47 28.86 -0.63
C ASN A 48 14.19 29.14 -1.45
N GLY A 49 13.32 28.13 -1.62
CA GLY A 49 12.09 28.25 -2.40
C GLY A 49 12.33 28.21 -3.92
N LYS A 50 13.44 27.63 -4.38
CA LYS A 50 13.75 27.51 -5.80
C LYS A 50 13.51 26.09 -6.30
N ASP A 51 12.85 25.98 -7.46
CA ASP A 51 12.68 24.70 -8.15
C ASP A 51 14.01 24.15 -8.66
N VAL A 52 14.33 22.93 -8.23
CA VAL A 52 15.53 22.19 -8.60
C VAL A 52 15.14 20.86 -9.24
N ASN A 53 15.74 20.53 -10.37
CA ASN A 53 15.51 19.25 -11.03
C ASN A 53 16.13 18.10 -10.23
N TYR A 54 15.38 16.98 -10.10
CA TYR A 54 15.97 15.75 -9.60
C TYR A 54 17.08 15.26 -10.51
N THR A 55 18.13 14.75 -9.89
CA THR A 55 19.27 14.11 -10.56
C THR A 55 19.66 12.83 -9.82
N THR A 56 20.26 11.88 -10.52
CA THR A 56 20.86 10.70 -9.92
C THR A 56 22.32 10.94 -9.63
N LYS A 57 22.89 10.27 -8.64
CA LYS A 57 24.33 10.31 -8.35
C LYS A 57 25.15 9.58 -9.41
N SER A 58 24.57 8.55 -10.01
CA SER A 58 25.16 7.75 -11.08
C SER A 58 25.21 8.49 -12.42
N GLY A 59 24.48 9.60 -12.58
CA GLY A 59 24.29 10.29 -13.86
C GLY A 59 23.24 9.65 -14.76
N ASP A 60 22.52 8.62 -14.28
CA ASP A 60 21.40 8.00 -14.99
C ASP A 60 20.24 8.98 -15.16
N SER A 61 19.43 8.79 -16.19
CA SER A 61 18.31 9.71 -16.51
C SER A 61 17.13 9.52 -15.55
N VAL A 62 16.57 10.64 -15.07
CA VAL A 62 15.30 10.61 -14.35
C VAL A 62 14.12 10.50 -15.32
N VAL A 63 13.07 9.81 -14.89
CA VAL A 63 11.86 9.50 -15.67
C VAL A 63 10.64 9.95 -14.90
N ALA A 64 9.72 10.69 -15.53
CA ALA A 64 8.42 10.99 -14.97
C ALA A 64 7.57 9.72 -14.89
N VAL A 65 6.84 9.53 -13.79
CA VAL A 65 5.98 8.35 -13.60
C VAL A 65 4.52 8.79 -13.58
N ALA A 66 3.77 8.36 -14.58
CA ALA A 66 2.32 8.56 -14.65
C ALA A 66 1.61 7.29 -14.14
N LEU A 67 0.89 7.43 -13.03
CA LEU A 67 0.13 6.35 -12.39
C LEU A 67 -1.35 6.58 -12.66
N GLU A 68 -1.98 5.73 -13.47
CA GLU A 68 -3.40 5.85 -13.83
C GLU A 68 -3.81 7.27 -14.24
N ASP A 69 -4.14 8.12 -13.30
CA ASP A 69 -4.81 9.41 -13.43
C ASP A 69 -3.96 10.61 -12.98
N LYS A 70 -2.72 10.38 -12.52
CA LYS A 70 -1.85 11.43 -11.98
C LYS A 70 -0.37 11.14 -12.21
N TYR A 71 0.45 12.18 -12.16
CA TYR A 71 1.89 12.00 -12.01
C TYR A 71 2.25 11.71 -10.55
N SER A 72 3.24 10.84 -10.38
CA SER A 72 3.84 10.56 -9.08
C SER A 72 4.78 11.71 -8.68
N GLU A 73 4.81 12.03 -7.38
CA GLU A 73 5.82 12.94 -6.81
C GLU A 73 7.20 12.28 -6.71
N GLN A 74 7.27 10.96 -6.94
CA GLN A 74 8.50 10.19 -6.95
C GLN A 74 8.88 9.83 -8.38
N TYR A 75 10.10 10.17 -8.76
CA TYR A 75 10.61 9.89 -10.09
C TYR A 75 11.05 8.44 -10.26
N GLY A 76 11.11 7.99 -11.51
CA GLY A 76 11.78 6.76 -11.92
C GLY A 76 13.20 7.04 -12.40
N ILE A 77 13.98 5.98 -12.57
CA ILE A 77 15.36 6.02 -13.06
C ILE A 77 15.48 5.13 -14.30
N MET A 78 16.05 5.66 -15.37
CA MET A 78 16.41 4.87 -16.54
C MET A 78 17.91 4.68 -16.54
N LYS A 79 18.32 3.42 -16.43
CA LYS A 79 19.70 2.99 -16.45
C LYS A 79 19.88 1.92 -17.53
N ASP A 80 20.76 2.18 -18.48
CA ASP A 80 20.89 1.36 -19.68
C ASP A 80 19.55 1.21 -20.42
N ALA A 81 19.02 -0.02 -20.52
CA ALA A 81 17.71 -0.31 -21.09
C ALA A 81 16.62 -0.53 -20.03
N ASP A 82 16.99 -0.58 -18.76
CA ASP A 82 16.10 -0.86 -17.63
C ASP A 82 15.47 0.40 -17.05
N VAL A 83 14.23 0.30 -16.60
CA VAL A 83 13.52 1.38 -15.91
C VAL A 83 13.16 0.93 -14.49
N PHE A 84 13.54 1.76 -13.53
CA PHE A 84 13.34 1.52 -12.13
C PHE A 84 12.42 2.56 -11.53
N VAL A 85 11.56 2.15 -10.63
CA VAL A 85 10.63 3.02 -9.88
C VAL A 85 10.88 2.89 -8.39
N SER A 86 10.57 3.94 -7.62
CA SER A 86 10.71 3.90 -6.16
C SER A 86 9.89 2.77 -5.55
N ILE A 87 10.47 2.00 -4.63
CA ILE A 87 9.71 0.97 -3.90
C ILE A 87 8.57 1.60 -3.10
N ASP A 88 8.76 2.77 -2.52
CA ASP A 88 7.71 3.45 -1.73
C ASP A 88 6.51 3.75 -2.64
N MET A 89 6.75 4.25 -3.88
CA MET A 89 5.69 4.48 -4.85
C MET A 89 4.94 3.19 -5.20
N VAL A 90 5.65 2.08 -5.39
CA VAL A 90 5.03 0.77 -5.69
C VAL A 90 4.18 0.29 -4.50
N LYS A 91 4.71 0.37 -3.29
CA LYS A 91 4.00 -0.03 -2.06
C LYS A 91 2.72 0.78 -1.84
N ASP A 92 2.80 2.11 -2.00
CA ASP A 92 1.70 3.01 -1.68
C ASP A 92 0.58 2.99 -2.71
N ASN A 93 0.87 2.65 -3.98
CA ASN A 93 -0.10 2.79 -5.06
C ASN A 93 -0.44 1.48 -5.79
N ILE A 94 0.51 0.53 -5.88
CA ILE A 94 0.36 -0.67 -6.69
C ILE A 94 0.17 -1.90 -5.80
N ASP A 95 1.18 -2.24 -4.98
CA ASP A 95 1.15 -3.44 -4.15
C ASP A 95 2.01 -3.31 -2.89
N PRO A 96 1.43 -3.37 -1.68
CA PRO A 96 2.16 -3.24 -0.41
C PRO A 96 2.99 -4.46 -0.02
N ARG A 97 2.95 -5.56 -0.79
CA ARG A 97 3.70 -6.80 -0.51
C ARG A 97 5.19 -6.71 -0.84
N PHE A 98 5.62 -5.67 -1.55
CA PHE A 98 7.03 -5.37 -1.73
C PHE A 98 7.62 -4.78 -0.45
N TYR A 99 8.77 -5.30 -0.03
CA TYR A 99 9.46 -4.89 1.19
C TYR A 99 10.97 -4.77 0.93
N TYR A 100 11.59 -3.68 1.39
CA TYR A 100 13.03 -3.49 1.27
C TYR A 100 13.72 -3.70 2.62
N ASP A 101 14.48 -4.80 2.75
CA ASP A 101 15.33 -5.03 3.91
C ASP A 101 16.60 -4.17 3.83
N LYS A 102 16.64 -3.14 4.66
CA LYS A 102 17.78 -2.22 4.74
C LYS A 102 19.02 -2.87 5.38
N SER A 103 18.83 -3.94 6.16
CA SER A 103 19.91 -4.57 6.94
C SER A 103 20.82 -5.45 6.08
N ASN A 104 20.29 -6.14 5.09
CA ASN A 104 21.03 -6.98 4.16
C ASN A 104 21.06 -6.44 2.73
N GLY A 105 20.28 -5.38 2.45
CA GLY A 105 20.24 -4.76 1.14
C GLY A 105 19.54 -5.64 0.09
N SER A 106 18.42 -6.26 0.44
CA SER A 106 17.59 -7.01 -0.51
C SER A 106 16.15 -6.50 -0.56
N LEU A 107 15.58 -6.60 -1.75
CA LEU A 107 14.15 -6.42 -1.98
C LEU A 107 13.45 -7.75 -1.79
N MET A 108 12.28 -7.74 -1.17
CA MET A 108 11.45 -8.93 -1.00
C MET A 108 10.06 -8.70 -1.57
N PHE A 109 9.47 -9.77 -2.09
CA PHE A 109 8.04 -9.85 -2.37
C PHE A 109 7.48 -11.09 -1.68
N THR A 110 6.43 -10.93 -0.88
CA THR A 110 5.87 -12.03 -0.09
C THR A 110 4.39 -12.18 -0.42
N ASN A 111 4.03 -13.30 -1.03
CA ASN A 111 2.65 -13.70 -1.29
C ASN A 111 2.13 -14.66 -0.19
N ALA A 112 0.96 -15.26 -0.39
CA ALA A 112 0.34 -16.13 0.61
C ALA A 112 1.14 -17.40 0.95
N THR A 113 2.08 -17.83 0.10
CA THR A 113 2.78 -19.11 0.25
C THR A 113 4.31 -19.00 0.23
N THR A 114 4.84 -17.92 -0.30
CA THR A 114 6.28 -17.81 -0.59
C THR A 114 6.78 -16.39 -0.39
N SER A 115 7.96 -16.27 0.17
CA SER A 115 8.72 -15.02 0.24
C SER A 115 9.89 -15.10 -0.75
N TYR A 116 9.92 -14.20 -1.72
CA TYR A 116 10.96 -14.11 -2.75
C TYR A 116 11.97 -13.05 -2.36
N GLU A 117 13.27 -13.36 -2.50
CA GLU A 117 14.36 -12.43 -2.20
C GLU A 117 15.10 -12.03 -3.47
N MET A 118 15.40 -10.75 -3.59
CA MET A 118 16.07 -10.13 -4.74
C MET A 118 17.20 -9.22 -4.24
N PRO A 119 18.47 -9.67 -4.29
CA PRO A 119 19.60 -8.86 -3.88
C PRO A 119 19.78 -7.61 -4.75
N LEU A 120 20.24 -6.52 -4.14
CA LEU A 120 20.52 -5.27 -4.86
C LEU A 120 21.55 -5.44 -5.94
N ASN A 121 21.32 -4.81 -7.08
CA ASN A 121 22.20 -4.78 -8.25
C ASN A 121 22.48 -6.17 -8.87
N GLU A 122 21.59 -7.12 -8.61
CA GLU A 122 21.70 -8.46 -9.16
C GLU A 122 20.52 -8.82 -10.08
N ASN A 123 20.76 -9.79 -10.95
CA ASN A 123 19.77 -10.32 -11.88
C ASN A 123 19.20 -11.64 -11.34
N VAL A 124 18.75 -11.63 -10.09
CA VAL A 124 18.34 -12.84 -9.37
C VAL A 124 17.03 -12.60 -8.61
N ILE A 125 16.16 -13.59 -8.69
CA ILE A 125 14.98 -13.72 -7.84
C ILE A 125 15.09 -15.08 -7.16
N ASP A 126 15.28 -15.11 -5.84
CA ASP A 126 15.70 -16.27 -5.07
C ASP A 126 16.97 -16.90 -5.65
N LYS A 127 16.81 -18.08 -6.25
CA LYS A 127 17.90 -18.83 -6.91
C LYS A 127 17.82 -18.77 -8.44
N GLY A 128 16.77 -18.13 -8.98
CA GLY A 128 16.51 -18.04 -10.42
C GLY A 128 17.14 -16.80 -11.04
N LYS A 129 17.85 -16.97 -12.17
CA LYS A 129 18.38 -15.84 -12.94
C LYS A 129 17.29 -15.22 -13.81
N VAL A 130 17.30 -13.90 -13.92
CA VAL A 130 16.51 -13.10 -14.87
C VAL A 130 17.44 -12.30 -15.78
N ASN A 131 16.94 -11.74 -16.86
CA ASN A 131 17.73 -11.02 -17.88
C ASN A 131 17.77 -9.49 -17.65
N TYR A 132 17.39 -9.03 -16.47
CA TYR A 132 17.40 -7.62 -16.05
C TYR A 132 17.85 -7.51 -14.60
N THR A 133 18.34 -6.34 -14.20
CA THR A 133 18.64 -6.06 -12.79
C THR A 133 17.32 -5.85 -12.03
N THR A 134 17.09 -6.63 -10.95
CA THR A 134 15.80 -6.65 -10.25
C THR A 134 15.54 -5.39 -9.44
N CYS A 135 16.55 -4.86 -8.79
CA CYS A 135 16.46 -3.62 -8.01
C CYS A 135 17.84 -2.96 -7.85
N ILE A 136 17.83 -1.66 -7.64
CA ILE A 136 19.03 -0.84 -7.41
C ILE A 136 18.85 0.07 -6.19
N LYS A 137 19.95 0.62 -5.70
CA LYS A 137 19.93 1.65 -4.64
C LYS A 137 20.47 2.95 -5.20
N GLU A 138 19.67 4.00 -5.11
CA GLU A 138 20.04 5.36 -5.47
C GLU A 138 19.63 6.34 -4.37
N ASN A 139 20.51 7.27 -4.00
CA ASN A 139 20.25 8.27 -2.94
C ASN A 139 19.69 7.68 -1.63
N LYS A 140 20.22 6.51 -1.20
CA LYS A 140 19.78 5.73 -0.02
C LYS A 140 18.36 5.12 -0.13
N LYS A 141 17.66 5.29 -1.26
CA LYS A 141 16.35 4.68 -1.54
C LYS A 141 16.52 3.45 -2.43
N CYS A 142 15.64 2.48 -2.27
CA CYS A 142 15.55 1.32 -3.15
C CYS A 142 14.62 1.65 -4.33
N TYR A 143 15.06 1.27 -5.53
CA TYR A 143 14.30 1.35 -6.76
C TYR A 143 14.15 -0.05 -7.34
N ILE A 144 12.95 -0.41 -7.71
CA ILE A 144 12.60 -1.71 -8.27
C ILE A 144 12.45 -1.61 -9.79
N ASN A 145 13.00 -2.56 -10.53
CA ASN A 145 12.78 -2.65 -11.97
C ASN A 145 11.30 -2.88 -12.27
N ILE A 146 10.76 -2.17 -13.25
CA ILE A 146 9.35 -2.30 -13.63
C ILE A 146 9.00 -3.73 -14.08
N GLU A 147 9.95 -4.46 -14.68
CA GLU A 147 9.78 -5.87 -15.03
C GLU A 147 9.68 -6.77 -13.78
N THR A 148 10.36 -6.41 -12.70
CA THR A 148 10.19 -7.09 -11.40
C THR A 148 8.79 -6.85 -10.85
N VAL A 149 8.28 -5.62 -10.92
CA VAL A 149 6.89 -5.33 -10.50
C VAL A 149 5.92 -6.17 -11.33
N LYS A 150 6.04 -6.14 -12.67
CA LYS A 150 5.19 -6.87 -13.59
C LYS A 150 5.24 -8.38 -13.42
N LYS A 151 6.34 -8.94 -12.93
CA LYS A 151 6.48 -10.37 -12.66
C LYS A 151 5.55 -10.85 -11.53
N PHE A 152 5.31 -10.00 -10.55
CA PHE A 152 4.54 -10.34 -9.36
C PHE A 152 3.13 -9.73 -9.33
N VAL A 153 2.93 -8.64 -10.08
CA VAL A 153 1.66 -7.90 -10.10
C VAL A 153 1.25 -7.68 -11.55
N ASP A 154 -0.02 -7.93 -11.85
CA ASP A 154 -0.56 -7.68 -13.18
C ASP A 154 -0.68 -6.17 -13.41
N ILE A 155 0.25 -5.64 -14.18
CA ILE A 155 0.30 -4.24 -14.59
C ILE A 155 0.58 -4.13 -16.08
N ASN A 156 0.12 -3.05 -16.69
CA ASN A 156 0.62 -2.61 -18.00
C ASN A 156 1.45 -1.36 -17.83
N TYR A 157 2.53 -1.25 -18.59
CA TYR A 157 3.32 -0.04 -18.63
C TYR A 157 3.79 0.29 -20.05
N LYS A 158 4.06 1.57 -20.26
CA LYS A 158 4.66 2.11 -21.50
C LYS A 158 5.70 3.16 -21.16
N LEU A 159 6.89 3.00 -21.70
CA LEU A 159 7.95 4.00 -21.63
C LEU A 159 7.93 4.86 -22.90
N THR A 160 7.68 6.14 -22.72
CA THR A 160 7.82 7.17 -23.77
C THR A 160 9.17 7.85 -23.61
N LYS A 161 9.97 7.86 -24.66
CA LYS A 161 11.31 8.49 -24.63
C LYS A 161 11.22 10.00 -24.51
N ALA A 162 12.24 10.62 -23.95
CA ALA A 162 12.39 12.07 -23.93
C ALA A 162 12.44 12.63 -25.35
N GLU A 163 11.80 13.78 -25.57
CA GLU A 163 11.75 14.47 -26.86
C GLU A 163 11.74 15.99 -26.66
N GLY A 164 12.77 16.68 -27.19
CA GLY A 164 12.95 18.12 -26.93
C GLY A 164 13.06 18.40 -25.43
N ASP A 165 12.20 19.29 -24.91
CA ASP A 165 12.14 19.63 -23.49
C ASP A 165 11.30 18.64 -22.68
N ALA A 166 10.60 17.72 -23.32
CA ALA A 166 9.78 16.72 -22.64
C ALA A 166 10.64 15.60 -22.04
N PRO A 167 10.51 15.32 -20.74
CA PRO A 167 11.21 14.22 -20.12
C PRO A 167 10.66 12.87 -20.61
N ALA A 168 11.42 11.80 -20.38
CA ALA A 168 10.88 10.45 -20.54
C ALA A 168 9.73 10.22 -19.55
N ILE A 169 8.70 9.49 -19.98
CA ILE A 169 7.50 9.20 -19.17
C ILE A 169 7.28 7.70 -19.12
N LEU A 170 7.24 7.14 -17.89
CA LEU A 170 6.77 5.80 -17.64
C LEU A 170 5.30 5.85 -17.23
N SER A 171 4.40 5.43 -18.12
CA SER A 171 2.98 5.34 -17.83
C SER A 171 2.65 3.93 -17.32
N ILE A 172 2.06 3.82 -16.12
CA ILE A 172 1.69 2.56 -15.49
C ILE A 172 0.19 2.52 -15.26
N THR A 173 -0.44 1.39 -15.61
CA THR A 173 -1.86 1.10 -15.35
C THR A 173 -2.00 -0.23 -14.65
N TYR A 174 -2.87 -0.28 -13.63
CA TYR A 174 -3.05 -1.43 -12.74
C TYR A 174 -4.47 -1.54 -12.16
N LYS A 175 -5.37 -0.60 -12.50
CA LYS A 175 -6.76 -0.61 -11.99
C LYS A 175 -7.71 -1.16 -13.04
N SER A 176 -8.44 -2.22 -12.69
CA SER A 176 -9.53 -2.76 -13.48
C SER A 176 -10.72 -1.79 -13.57
N GLY A 177 -11.51 -1.91 -14.61
CA GLY A 177 -12.76 -1.18 -14.81
C GLY A 177 -12.98 -0.72 -16.24
N LYS A 178 -14.13 -0.09 -16.46
CA LYS A 178 -14.47 0.54 -17.73
C LYS A 178 -13.73 1.85 -17.88
N LYS A 179 -13.05 2.01 -19.01
CA LYS A 179 -12.36 3.26 -19.39
C LYS A 179 -13.09 3.88 -20.57
N ASN A 180 -13.52 5.12 -20.44
CA ASN A 180 -14.11 5.86 -21.55
C ASN A 180 -12.99 6.32 -22.47
N ILE A 181 -13.09 5.98 -23.76
CA ILE A 181 -12.10 6.33 -24.77
C ILE A 181 -12.72 7.40 -25.68
N MET A 182 -12.02 8.51 -25.82
CA MET A 182 -12.37 9.58 -26.72
C MET A 182 -11.29 9.73 -27.79
N THR A 183 -11.62 10.36 -28.89
CA THR A 183 -10.67 10.68 -29.96
C THR A 183 -10.75 12.17 -30.29
N THR A 184 -9.61 12.83 -30.39
CA THR A 184 -9.53 14.24 -30.75
C THR A 184 -10.00 14.44 -32.18
N ASP A 185 -10.86 15.42 -32.45
CA ASP A 185 -11.40 15.71 -33.77
C ASP A 185 -10.60 16.79 -34.54
N SER A 186 -9.71 17.47 -33.84
CA SER A 186 -8.79 18.47 -34.39
C SER A 186 -7.40 18.36 -33.75
N ASN A 187 -6.42 19.15 -34.21
CA ASN A 187 -5.20 19.42 -33.49
C ASN A 187 -5.54 20.36 -32.34
N ILE A 188 -5.29 19.94 -31.11
CA ILE A 188 -5.73 20.65 -29.91
C ILE A 188 -4.63 20.72 -28.84
N GLU A 189 -4.64 21.78 -28.05
CA GLU A 189 -3.76 21.98 -26.92
C GLU A 189 -4.35 21.37 -25.67
N MET A 190 -3.67 20.35 -25.13
CA MET A 190 -3.93 19.84 -23.79
C MET A 190 -3.39 20.84 -22.78
N ARG A 191 -4.18 21.20 -21.77
CA ARG A 191 -3.84 22.23 -20.78
C ARG A 191 -3.71 21.66 -19.36
N THR A 192 -3.06 22.44 -18.48
CA THR A 192 -2.84 22.03 -17.08
C THR A 192 -4.12 22.00 -16.25
N LYS A 193 -5.14 22.80 -16.63
CA LYS A 193 -6.47 22.83 -16.00
C LYS A 193 -7.53 23.11 -17.08
N GLY A 194 -8.79 22.88 -16.76
CA GLY A 194 -9.92 23.02 -17.68
C GLY A 194 -10.33 24.46 -18.01
N ASP A 195 -9.42 25.27 -18.52
CA ASP A 195 -9.65 26.64 -19.00
C ASP A 195 -8.55 27.05 -19.98
N TYR A 196 -8.90 27.87 -21.01
CA TYR A 196 -7.99 28.40 -22.02
C TYR A 196 -6.92 29.36 -21.45
N GLN A 197 -7.07 29.88 -20.25
CA GLN A 197 -6.08 30.73 -19.59
C GLN A 197 -4.95 29.93 -18.92
N ASN A 198 -5.07 28.62 -18.85
CA ASN A 198 -4.04 27.78 -18.26
C ASN A 198 -2.96 27.40 -19.26
N LEU A 199 -1.77 27.08 -18.76
CA LEU A 199 -0.61 26.73 -19.57
C LEU A 199 -0.83 25.45 -20.38
N ILE A 200 -0.20 25.37 -21.54
CA ILE A 200 -0.24 24.23 -22.46
C ILE A 200 0.72 23.14 -21.92
N VAL A 201 0.21 21.92 -21.82
CA VAL A 201 1.00 20.73 -21.50
C VAL A 201 1.62 20.14 -22.78
N LYS A 202 0.76 19.90 -23.79
CA LYS A 202 1.17 19.26 -25.05
C LYS A 202 0.18 19.59 -26.15
N GLU A 203 0.67 19.76 -27.38
CA GLU A 203 -0.15 19.75 -28.57
C GLU A 203 -0.50 18.30 -28.93
N ILE A 204 -1.80 18.01 -29.06
CA ILE A 204 -2.33 16.69 -29.36
C ILE A 204 -2.87 16.71 -30.79
N SER A 205 -2.39 15.80 -31.61
CA SER A 205 -2.81 15.69 -32.99
C SER A 205 -4.23 15.15 -33.14
N LYS A 206 -4.94 15.60 -34.20
CA LYS A 206 -6.21 15.01 -34.60
C LYS A 206 -6.14 13.49 -34.69
N GLY A 207 -7.18 12.80 -34.21
CA GLY A 207 -7.28 11.35 -34.25
C GLY A 207 -6.54 10.64 -33.12
N THR A 208 -5.97 11.40 -32.15
CA THR A 208 -5.32 10.79 -30.99
C THR A 208 -6.38 10.23 -30.03
N LYS A 209 -6.24 8.95 -29.68
CA LYS A 209 -7.06 8.33 -28.63
C LYS A 209 -6.58 8.77 -27.25
N VAL A 210 -7.54 9.14 -26.42
CA VAL A 210 -7.30 9.52 -25.02
C VAL A 210 -8.25 8.75 -24.11
N THR A 211 -7.77 8.40 -22.91
CA THR A 211 -8.61 7.84 -21.85
C THR A 211 -9.13 8.96 -20.98
N VAL A 212 -10.44 9.06 -20.79
CA VAL A 212 -11.04 10.03 -19.88
C VAL A 212 -10.78 9.58 -18.43
N ILE A 213 -10.18 10.45 -17.64
CA ILE A 213 -9.91 10.28 -16.23
C ILE A 213 -11.06 10.86 -15.40
N GLU A 214 -11.47 12.09 -15.76
CA GLU A 214 -12.52 12.83 -15.08
C GLU A 214 -13.34 13.60 -16.11
N SER A 215 -14.65 13.36 -16.13
CA SER A 215 -15.56 14.06 -17.03
C SER A 215 -16.06 15.35 -16.40
N GLY A 216 -15.91 16.46 -17.12
CA GLY A 216 -16.41 17.75 -16.72
C GLY A 216 -17.48 18.28 -17.68
N LYS A 217 -18.07 19.43 -17.34
CA LYS A 217 -19.11 20.03 -18.20
C LYS A 217 -18.56 20.57 -19.53
N ASN A 218 -17.38 21.19 -19.50
CA ASN A 218 -16.76 21.85 -20.67
C ASN A 218 -15.38 21.30 -21.00
N TRP A 219 -14.73 20.62 -20.05
CA TRP A 219 -13.38 20.10 -20.17
C TRP A 219 -13.31 18.75 -19.50
N ASP A 220 -12.72 17.77 -20.19
CA ASP A 220 -12.39 16.48 -19.61
C ASP A 220 -10.91 16.43 -19.25
N LYS A 221 -10.60 15.86 -18.07
CA LYS A 221 -9.24 15.45 -17.76
C LYS A 221 -8.97 14.12 -18.43
N VAL A 222 -7.93 14.07 -19.23
CA VAL A 222 -7.63 12.91 -20.05
C VAL A 222 -6.17 12.50 -19.93
N ARG A 223 -5.90 11.26 -20.31
CA ARG A 223 -4.55 10.71 -20.46
C ARG A 223 -4.37 10.18 -21.89
N THR A 224 -3.27 10.56 -22.52
CA THR A 224 -2.83 9.93 -23.76
C THR A 224 -2.15 8.59 -23.49
N GLU A 225 -2.04 7.75 -24.50
CA GLU A 225 -1.29 6.48 -24.43
C GLU A 225 0.19 6.68 -24.05
N ASN A 226 0.77 7.82 -24.44
CA ASN A 226 2.15 8.20 -24.14
C ASN A 226 2.35 8.79 -22.73
N GLY A 227 1.31 8.79 -21.89
CA GLY A 227 1.39 9.20 -20.50
C GLY A 227 1.23 10.70 -20.23
N TYR A 228 0.92 11.53 -21.24
CA TYR A 228 0.56 12.92 -20.99
C TYR A 228 -0.82 12.98 -20.36
N ILE A 229 -0.93 13.74 -19.27
CA ILE A 229 -2.16 13.96 -18.52
C ILE A 229 -2.46 15.45 -18.52
N GLY A 230 -3.71 15.81 -18.79
CA GLY A 230 -4.15 17.21 -18.82
C GLY A 230 -5.62 17.32 -19.22
N TYR A 231 -6.05 18.52 -19.55
CA TYR A 231 -7.45 18.84 -19.86
C TYR A 231 -7.61 19.19 -21.34
N ILE A 232 -8.67 18.65 -21.94
CA ILE A 232 -9.09 18.94 -23.34
C ILE A 232 -10.56 19.37 -23.30
N PRO A 233 -10.99 20.39 -24.11
CA PRO A 233 -12.40 20.76 -24.22
C PRO A 233 -13.25 19.58 -24.69
N VAL A 234 -14.39 19.35 -24.08
CA VAL A 234 -15.33 18.29 -24.47
C VAL A 234 -15.78 18.45 -25.92
N SER A 235 -15.91 19.70 -26.44
CA SER A 235 -16.26 20.00 -27.82
C SER A 235 -15.26 19.50 -28.86
N GLU A 236 -14.03 19.19 -28.46
CA GLU A 236 -12.94 18.73 -29.32
C GLU A 236 -12.70 17.20 -29.20
N LEU A 237 -13.63 16.52 -28.54
CA LEU A 237 -13.54 15.08 -28.27
C LEU A 237 -14.76 14.36 -28.87
N ASN A 238 -14.50 13.33 -29.65
CA ASN A 238 -15.52 12.41 -30.16
C ASN A 238 -15.50 11.11 -29.34
N ASP A 239 -16.70 10.63 -28.98
CA ASP A 239 -16.85 9.35 -28.29
C ASP A 239 -16.35 8.20 -29.17
N SER A 240 -15.45 7.41 -28.64
CA SER A 240 -14.90 6.21 -29.27
C SER A 240 -15.29 4.93 -28.52
N GLY A 241 -16.22 5.06 -27.57
CA GLY A 241 -16.77 3.97 -26.79
C GLY A 241 -16.02 3.68 -25.50
N THR A 242 -16.31 2.54 -24.92
CA THR A 242 -15.70 2.10 -23.67
C THR A 242 -14.81 0.89 -23.89
N GLN A 243 -13.69 0.84 -23.18
CA GLN A 243 -12.81 -0.30 -23.12
C GLN A 243 -12.89 -0.91 -21.73
N GLU A 244 -13.19 -2.21 -21.64
CA GLU A 244 -13.07 -2.96 -20.39
C GLU A 244 -11.60 -3.33 -20.21
N VAL A 245 -11.03 -2.95 -19.08
CA VAL A 245 -9.66 -3.30 -18.69
C VAL A 245 -9.75 -4.17 -17.44
N SER A 246 -9.15 -5.35 -17.49
CA SER A 246 -9.08 -6.27 -16.36
C SER A 246 -7.63 -6.56 -16.02
N PHE A 247 -7.25 -6.31 -14.80
CA PHE A 247 -6.01 -6.77 -14.21
C PHE A 247 -6.35 -7.88 -13.23
N LYS A 248 -5.69 -9.00 -13.37
CA LYS A 248 -5.70 -10.07 -12.39
C LYS A 248 -4.76 -9.64 -11.26
N ASN A 249 -5.24 -8.79 -10.38
CA ASN A 249 -4.65 -8.75 -9.07
C ASN A 249 -5.03 -10.09 -8.46
N ASP A 250 -4.12 -11.04 -8.46
CA ASP A 250 -4.25 -12.19 -7.59
C ASP A 250 -4.32 -11.60 -6.18
N ASP A 251 -5.54 -11.35 -5.74
CA ASP A 251 -5.82 -11.38 -4.32
C ASP A 251 -5.35 -12.77 -3.94
N ASP A 252 -4.10 -12.84 -3.44
CA ASP A 252 -3.58 -14.07 -2.86
C ASP A 252 -4.68 -14.55 -1.94
N THR A 253 -5.30 -15.66 -2.30
CA THR A 253 -6.31 -16.28 -1.47
C THR A 253 -5.58 -16.80 -0.24
N TYR A 254 -5.43 -15.90 0.73
CA TYR A 254 -4.98 -16.31 2.05
C TYR A 254 -6.04 -17.26 2.60
N THR A 255 -5.66 -18.51 2.79
CA THR A 255 -6.50 -19.46 3.50
C THR A 255 -6.35 -19.21 5.00
N HIS A 256 -7.45 -19.20 5.72
CA HIS A 256 -7.46 -18.98 7.16
C HIS A 256 -7.77 -20.28 7.92
N VAL A 257 -7.06 -20.48 9.02
CA VAL A 257 -7.32 -21.58 9.96
C VAL A 257 -8.32 -21.06 10.99
N THR A 258 -9.60 -21.38 10.81
CA THR A 258 -10.68 -20.88 11.67
C THR A 258 -11.36 -22.01 12.42
N LEU A 259 -11.91 -21.70 13.60
CA LEU A 259 -12.78 -22.60 14.33
C LEU A 259 -14.19 -22.59 13.71
N ASP A 260 -14.85 -23.73 13.75
CA ASP A 260 -16.27 -23.85 13.31
C ASP A 260 -17.24 -23.15 14.27
N THR A 261 -16.76 -22.71 15.43
CA THR A 261 -17.51 -22.04 16.49
C THR A 261 -16.96 -20.63 16.73
N LYS A 262 -17.75 -19.77 17.39
CA LYS A 262 -17.24 -18.48 17.85
C LYS A 262 -16.08 -18.70 18.82
N VAL A 263 -15.01 -17.93 18.62
CA VAL A 263 -13.88 -17.90 19.53
C VAL A 263 -14.27 -17.22 20.83
N SER A 264 -14.06 -17.91 21.93
CA SER A 264 -14.12 -17.37 23.29
C SER A 264 -12.74 -17.61 23.92
N LEU A 265 -11.87 -16.62 23.81
CA LEU A 265 -10.49 -16.69 24.23
C LEU A 265 -10.32 -16.08 25.62
N ALA A 266 -9.49 -16.73 26.44
CA ALA A 266 -9.02 -16.17 27.70
C ALA A 266 -7.48 -16.17 27.75
N TRP A 267 -6.88 -15.01 28.02
CA TRP A 267 -5.45 -14.95 28.34
C TRP A 267 -5.22 -15.49 29.74
N ASN A 268 -4.20 -16.33 29.90
CA ASN A 268 -3.77 -16.82 31.16
C ASN A 268 -2.34 -16.38 31.48
N GLN A 269 -2.20 -15.49 32.43
CA GLN A 269 -0.91 -14.92 32.78
C GLN A 269 -0.07 -15.95 33.57
N ILE A 270 1.06 -16.36 32.97
CA ILE A 270 2.03 -17.31 33.52
C ILE A 270 3.31 -16.56 33.85
N TYR A 271 3.61 -16.39 35.13
CA TYR A 271 4.79 -15.66 35.60
C TYR A 271 6.06 -16.52 35.75
N ASN A 272 5.88 -17.82 35.97
CA ASN A 272 6.95 -18.78 36.12
C ASN A 272 6.45 -20.20 35.81
N GLN A 273 7.37 -21.16 35.68
CA GLN A 273 7.04 -22.53 35.30
C GLN A 273 6.01 -23.19 36.23
N ASN A 274 6.08 -22.92 37.54
CA ASN A 274 5.16 -23.52 38.51
C ASN A 274 3.71 -23.03 38.37
N ALA A 275 3.50 -21.83 37.82
CA ALA A 275 2.15 -21.30 37.63
C ALA A 275 1.31 -22.13 36.63
N ASN A 276 1.93 -22.94 35.77
CA ASN A 276 1.24 -23.87 34.88
C ASN A 276 0.43 -24.94 35.70
N ASN A 277 0.86 -25.26 36.89
CA ASN A 277 0.17 -26.25 37.75
C ASN A 277 -1.21 -25.77 38.24
N ASN A 278 -1.48 -24.46 38.18
CA ASN A 278 -2.75 -23.89 38.63
C ASN A 278 -3.88 -24.01 37.57
N PHE A 279 -3.60 -24.61 36.41
CA PHE A 279 -4.55 -24.73 35.31
C PHE A 279 -5.90 -25.32 35.71
N ASP A 280 -5.87 -26.44 36.47
CA ASP A 280 -7.10 -27.15 36.88
C ASP A 280 -7.96 -26.29 37.81
N GLU A 281 -7.33 -25.60 38.77
CA GLU A 281 -7.99 -24.69 39.70
C GLU A 281 -8.61 -23.50 38.98
N LEU A 282 -7.83 -22.82 38.10
CA LEU A 282 -8.26 -21.67 37.31
C LEU A 282 -9.42 -22.02 36.39
N THR A 283 -9.43 -23.23 35.85
CA THR A 283 -10.46 -23.63 34.85
C THR A 283 -11.59 -24.47 35.47
N ALA A 284 -11.61 -24.69 36.77
CA ALA A 284 -12.61 -25.53 37.44
C ALA A 284 -14.06 -25.08 37.19
N ASN A 285 -14.30 -23.77 37.17
CA ASN A 285 -15.62 -23.20 37.04
C ASN A 285 -15.78 -22.42 35.71
N VAL A 286 -14.81 -22.46 34.81
CA VAL A 286 -14.86 -21.76 33.51
C VAL A 286 -15.82 -22.49 32.59
N LYS A 287 -16.72 -21.72 31.97
CA LYS A 287 -17.68 -22.22 30.98
C LYS A 287 -17.61 -21.36 29.72
N GLY A 288 -17.72 -22.00 28.57
CA GLY A 288 -17.83 -21.31 27.27
C GLY A 288 -16.50 -20.80 26.71
N VAL A 289 -15.39 -20.93 27.42
CA VAL A 289 -14.04 -20.67 26.86
C VAL A 289 -13.61 -21.87 26.05
N ASN A 290 -13.27 -21.65 24.79
CA ASN A 290 -12.79 -22.68 23.86
C ASN A 290 -11.35 -22.46 23.38
N VAL A 291 -10.74 -21.33 23.75
CA VAL A 291 -9.33 -21.02 23.49
C VAL A 291 -8.70 -20.44 24.75
N ILE A 292 -7.54 -20.96 25.13
CA ILE A 292 -6.72 -20.38 26.19
C ILE A 292 -5.39 -19.92 25.62
N SER A 293 -4.97 -18.70 25.98
CA SER A 293 -3.74 -18.08 25.51
C SER A 293 -2.79 -17.82 26.71
N PRO A 294 -1.92 -18.78 27.05
CA PRO A 294 -0.97 -18.59 28.14
C PRO A 294 0.21 -17.71 27.71
N THR A 295 0.66 -16.81 28.58
CA THR A 295 1.75 -15.85 28.32
C THR A 295 3.13 -16.53 28.43
N TRP A 296 3.41 -17.45 27.51
CA TRP A 296 4.56 -18.36 27.64
C TRP A 296 5.85 -17.85 26.99
N PHE A 297 5.75 -17.07 25.93
CA PHE A 297 6.92 -16.75 25.14
C PHE A 297 7.21 -15.26 25.15
N SER A 298 8.47 -14.89 25.38
CA SER A 298 8.93 -13.51 25.30
C SER A 298 10.18 -13.42 24.46
N LEU A 299 10.26 -12.40 23.58
CA LEU A 299 11.49 -12.05 22.89
C LEU A 299 12.51 -11.52 23.90
N VAL A 300 13.65 -12.22 24.06
CA VAL A 300 14.58 -11.91 25.17
C VAL A 300 15.91 -11.33 24.75
N ASP A 301 16.31 -11.47 23.47
CA ASP A 301 17.59 -10.95 23.03
C ASP A 301 17.60 -10.48 21.56
N LYS A 302 18.68 -9.77 21.21
CA LYS A 302 18.93 -9.22 19.88
C LYS A 302 19.15 -10.28 18.78
N ASN A 303 19.24 -11.56 19.13
CA ASN A 303 19.43 -12.64 18.19
C ASN A 303 18.11 -13.36 17.85
N GLY A 304 16.97 -12.84 18.33
CA GLY A 304 15.66 -13.43 18.09
C GLY A 304 15.39 -14.70 18.90
N ASN A 305 16.03 -14.86 20.05
CA ASN A 305 15.75 -15.97 20.93
C ASN A 305 14.51 -15.68 21.78
N LEU A 306 13.75 -16.74 22.07
CA LEU A 306 12.58 -16.72 22.96
C LEU A 306 12.92 -17.34 24.30
N SER A 307 12.43 -16.76 25.39
CA SER A 307 12.20 -17.51 26.62
C SER A 307 10.93 -18.33 26.51
N SER A 308 10.84 -19.42 27.24
CA SER A 308 9.68 -20.29 27.22
C SER A 308 9.30 -20.71 28.64
N LEU A 309 8.02 -20.57 28.96
CA LEU A 309 7.37 -21.13 30.14
C LEU A 309 6.36 -22.21 29.74
N ALA A 310 6.41 -22.70 28.52
CA ALA A 310 5.48 -23.70 28.00
C ALA A 310 5.56 -25.02 28.76
N ASP A 311 4.42 -25.70 28.86
CA ASP A 311 4.24 -26.92 29.57
C ASP A 311 3.30 -27.87 28.82
N LEU A 312 3.79 -29.03 28.42
CA LEU A 312 3.03 -30.01 27.67
C LEU A 312 1.82 -30.56 28.44
N ASN A 313 1.97 -30.78 29.76
CA ASN A 313 0.87 -31.27 30.60
C ASN A 313 -0.27 -30.24 30.71
N TYR A 314 0.07 -28.94 30.66
CA TYR A 314 -0.95 -27.87 30.55
C TYR A 314 -1.74 -28.01 29.26
N VAL A 315 -1.06 -28.18 28.09
CA VAL A 315 -1.70 -28.38 26.80
C VAL A 315 -2.60 -29.60 26.80
N GLU A 316 -2.12 -30.74 27.27
CA GLU A 316 -2.93 -31.97 27.40
C GLU A 316 -4.19 -31.75 28.25
N LYS A 317 -4.10 -31.01 29.33
CA LYS A 317 -5.23 -30.70 30.21
C LYS A 317 -6.24 -29.76 29.50
N ALA A 318 -5.75 -28.78 28.75
CA ALA A 318 -6.59 -27.87 27.96
C ALA A 318 -7.35 -28.65 26.87
N HIS A 319 -6.67 -29.53 26.15
CA HIS A 319 -7.28 -30.40 25.14
C HIS A 319 -8.34 -31.34 25.74
N LYS A 320 -8.07 -31.93 26.90
CA LYS A 320 -9.05 -32.76 27.61
C LYS A 320 -10.32 -32.01 28.01
N LYS A 321 -10.23 -30.69 28.19
CA LYS A 321 -11.39 -29.79 28.44
C LYS A 321 -12.00 -29.23 27.14
N GLY A 322 -11.51 -29.60 25.96
CA GLY A 322 -11.98 -29.12 24.66
C GLY A 322 -11.55 -27.70 24.35
N MET A 323 -10.48 -27.20 24.96
CA MET A 323 -9.90 -25.89 24.72
C MET A 323 -8.69 -26.02 23.79
N GLN A 324 -8.59 -25.17 22.80
CA GLN A 324 -7.35 -24.96 22.04
C GLN A 324 -6.37 -24.10 22.83
N VAL A 325 -5.07 -24.28 22.58
CA VAL A 325 -4.00 -23.48 23.19
C VAL A 325 -3.31 -22.65 22.11
N TRP A 326 -3.55 -21.33 22.13
CA TRP A 326 -2.86 -20.36 21.28
C TRP A 326 -1.88 -19.58 22.15
N ALA A 327 -0.64 -20.09 22.25
CA ALA A 327 0.33 -19.51 23.16
C ALA A 327 0.75 -18.09 22.76
N LEU A 328 0.76 -17.19 23.74
CA LEU A 328 1.10 -15.80 23.54
C LEU A 328 2.61 -15.61 23.42
N VAL A 329 3.00 -14.84 22.42
CA VAL A 329 4.36 -14.40 22.13
C VAL A 329 4.40 -12.88 22.24
N ASN A 330 5.17 -12.35 23.21
CA ASN A 330 5.26 -10.92 23.45
C ASN A 330 6.65 -10.34 23.22
N ASP A 331 6.71 -8.99 23.13
CA ASP A 331 7.94 -8.21 22.96
C ASP A 331 8.26 -7.30 24.15
N PHE A 332 7.69 -7.55 25.33
CA PHE A 332 7.71 -6.67 26.51
C PHE A 332 9.08 -6.49 27.17
N THR A 333 10.10 -7.23 26.75
CA THR A 333 11.45 -7.18 27.34
C THR A 333 12.15 -5.84 27.05
N ASP A 334 12.25 -5.44 25.78
CA ASP A 334 12.88 -4.19 25.36
C ASP A 334 12.47 -3.80 23.93
N ARG A 335 11.92 -2.61 23.78
CA ARG A 335 11.55 -2.02 22.48
C ARG A 335 12.67 -2.05 21.42
N LYS A 336 13.94 -1.93 21.85
CA LYS A 336 15.10 -2.00 20.95
C LYS A 336 15.31 -3.40 20.39
N LEU A 337 14.94 -4.45 21.13
CA LEU A 337 15.00 -5.83 20.64
C LEU A 337 13.97 -6.05 19.55
N THR A 338 12.73 -5.63 19.76
CA THR A 338 11.66 -5.69 18.75
C THR A 338 12.11 -5.07 17.44
N LYS A 339 12.54 -3.81 17.48
CA LYS A 339 13.07 -3.13 16.31
C LYS A 339 14.22 -3.89 15.65
N LYS A 340 15.22 -4.34 16.45
CA LYS A 340 16.40 -5.04 15.93
C LYS A 340 16.04 -6.34 15.21
N VAL A 341 15.12 -7.11 15.78
CA VAL A 341 14.72 -8.41 15.23
C VAL A 341 13.84 -8.22 13.99
N LEU A 342 12.87 -7.33 14.04
CA LEU A 342 11.93 -7.14 12.94
C LEU A 342 12.59 -6.50 11.70
N THR A 343 13.56 -5.60 11.86
CA THR A 343 14.23 -4.92 10.75
C THR A 343 15.28 -5.76 10.01
N SER A 344 15.47 -7.03 10.39
CA SER A 344 16.46 -7.91 9.77
C SER A 344 15.83 -9.22 9.31
N THR A 345 15.85 -9.52 8.02
CA THR A 345 15.32 -10.76 7.45
C THR A 345 15.92 -12.00 8.11
N ALA A 346 17.23 -12.04 8.35
CA ALA A 346 17.88 -13.17 9.00
C ALA A 346 17.39 -13.37 10.43
N LEU A 347 17.18 -12.29 11.20
CA LEU A 347 16.70 -12.36 12.58
C LEU A 347 15.20 -12.69 12.63
N ARG A 348 14.38 -12.10 11.74
CA ARG A 348 12.96 -12.47 11.63
C ARG A 348 12.79 -13.96 11.33
N LYS A 349 13.52 -14.47 10.33
CA LYS A 349 13.49 -15.90 9.98
C LYS A 349 13.87 -16.79 11.17
N LYS A 350 14.94 -16.44 11.91
CA LYS A 350 15.33 -17.19 13.10
C LYS A 350 14.24 -17.13 14.18
N PHE A 351 13.66 -15.95 14.39
CA PHE A 351 12.61 -15.74 15.39
C PHE A 351 11.35 -16.55 15.04
N ILE A 352 10.92 -16.53 13.78
CA ILE A 352 9.80 -17.34 13.28
C ILE A 352 10.09 -18.84 13.46
N ASN A 353 11.29 -19.29 13.11
CA ASN A 353 11.68 -20.69 13.31
C ASN A 353 11.61 -21.09 14.79
N ASN A 354 11.99 -20.20 15.72
CA ASN A 354 11.87 -20.46 17.16
C ASN A 354 10.40 -20.54 17.59
N ILE A 355 9.53 -19.65 17.11
CA ILE A 355 8.09 -19.70 17.38
C ILE A 355 7.52 -21.04 16.91
N MET A 356 7.78 -21.43 15.68
CA MET A 356 7.26 -22.66 15.09
C MET A 356 7.83 -23.91 15.77
N TYR A 357 9.12 -23.91 16.13
CA TYR A 357 9.72 -24.99 16.92
C TYR A 357 9.00 -25.21 18.23
N PHE A 358 8.69 -24.15 18.99
CA PHE A 358 7.93 -24.29 20.22
C PHE A 358 6.48 -24.69 19.97
N ALA A 359 5.85 -24.13 18.94
CA ALA A 359 4.48 -24.47 18.57
C ALA A 359 4.33 -25.97 18.24
N ASP A 360 5.33 -26.57 17.59
CA ASP A 360 5.34 -28.00 17.29
C ASP A 360 5.73 -28.83 18.52
N SER A 361 6.78 -28.44 19.25
CA SER A 361 7.29 -29.20 20.42
C SER A 361 6.28 -29.32 21.56
N TYR A 362 5.39 -28.32 21.68
CA TYR A 362 4.34 -28.33 22.73
C TYR A 362 2.95 -28.62 22.18
N GLU A 363 2.83 -29.08 20.92
CA GLU A 363 1.55 -29.44 20.28
C GLU A 363 0.50 -28.33 20.36
N LEU A 364 0.93 -27.06 20.16
CA LEU A 364 0.05 -25.90 20.21
C LEU A 364 -0.90 -25.89 19.00
N ASP A 365 -2.13 -25.43 19.20
CA ASP A 365 -3.11 -25.24 18.13
C ASP A 365 -2.88 -23.92 17.36
N GLY A 366 -2.24 -22.95 17.99
CA GLY A 366 -1.94 -21.66 17.40
C GLY A 366 -0.93 -20.83 18.20
N VAL A 367 -0.64 -19.68 17.68
CA VAL A 367 0.16 -18.64 18.32
C VAL A 367 -0.61 -17.32 18.33
N ASN A 368 -0.46 -16.58 19.43
CA ASN A 368 -1.06 -15.25 19.61
C ASN A 368 0.06 -14.23 19.75
N ILE A 369 0.19 -13.33 18.78
CA ILE A 369 1.24 -12.31 18.76
C ILE A 369 0.74 -11.06 19.46
N ASP A 370 1.33 -10.76 20.59
CA ASP A 370 1.03 -9.60 21.44
C ASP A 370 2.25 -8.66 21.47
N PHE A 371 2.39 -7.88 20.37
CA PHE A 371 3.50 -6.95 20.20
C PHE A 371 3.01 -5.52 20.42
N GLU A 372 3.42 -4.94 21.54
CA GLU A 372 3.03 -3.60 21.96
C GLU A 372 4.10 -2.52 21.66
N TYR A 373 5.32 -2.92 21.31
CA TYR A 373 6.42 -1.99 21.00
C TYR A 373 6.53 -1.65 19.51
N ILE A 374 5.48 -1.91 18.73
CA ILE A 374 5.41 -1.49 17.33
C ILE A 374 5.23 0.02 17.26
N THR A 375 5.96 0.66 16.36
CA THR A 375 5.90 2.09 16.11
C THR A 375 5.69 2.34 14.61
N GLU A 376 5.31 3.57 14.25
CA GLU A 376 5.19 3.97 12.85
C GLU A 376 6.49 3.74 12.04
N GLU A 377 7.64 3.82 12.69
CA GLU A 377 8.94 3.57 12.05
C GLU A 377 9.15 2.11 11.60
N ILE A 378 8.56 1.14 12.33
CA ILE A 378 8.79 -0.30 12.11
C ILE A 378 7.53 -1.07 11.71
N ILE A 379 6.44 -0.38 11.38
CA ILE A 379 5.20 -1.06 11.00
C ILE A 379 5.36 -1.92 9.74
N ASP A 380 6.12 -1.45 8.75
CA ASP A 380 6.41 -2.21 7.55
C ASP A 380 7.18 -3.51 7.85
N ASP A 381 8.12 -3.45 8.80
CA ASP A 381 8.91 -4.59 9.27
C ASP A 381 8.02 -5.59 10.02
N TYR A 382 7.07 -5.09 10.82
CA TYR A 382 6.08 -5.90 11.52
C TYR A 382 5.11 -6.59 10.55
N LEU A 383 4.59 -5.86 9.56
CA LEU A 383 3.73 -6.44 8.53
C LEU A 383 4.48 -7.51 7.73
N GLN A 384 5.76 -7.29 7.45
CA GLN A 384 6.60 -8.30 6.79
C GLN A 384 6.81 -9.53 7.67
N PHE A 385 7.04 -9.34 8.99
CA PHE A 385 7.08 -10.44 9.96
C PHE A 385 5.78 -11.25 9.95
N LEU A 386 4.63 -10.60 9.97
CA LEU A 386 3.34 -11.29 9.93
C LEU A 386 3.12 -12.03 8.61
N ARG A 387 3.56 -11.48 7.45
CA ARG A 387 3.52 -12.19 6.17
C ARG A 387 4.33 -13.48 6.24
N GLU A 388 5.58 -13.39 6.70
CA GLU A 388 6.49 -14.53 6.80
C GLU A 388 5.95 -15.58 7.80
N LEU A 389 5.53 -15.17 9.01
CA LEU A 389 4.98 -16.07 10.02
C LEU A 389 3.67 -16.74 9.54
N SER A 390 2.81 -16.01 8.86
CA SER A 390 1.55 -16.55 8.36
C SER A 390 1.73 -17.68 7.34
N ILE A 391 2.81 -17.67 6.56
CA ILE A 391 3.16 -18.78 5.65
C ILE A 391 3.42 -20.05 6.46
N GLU A 392 4.24 -19.95 7.49
CA GLU A 392 4.63 -21.09 8.33
C GLU A 392 3.44 -21.62 9.15
N CYS A 393 2.63 -20.73 9.74
CA CYS A 393 1.43 -21.12 10.47
C CYS A 393 0.42 -21.86 9.58
N ARG A 394 0.16 -21.35 8.36
CA ARG A 394 -0.74 -22.03 7.40
C ARG A 394 -0.21 -23.38 6.97
N ALA A 395 1.08 -23.49 6.68
CA ALA A 395 1.72 -24.75 6.30
C ALA A 395 1.59 -25.79 7.42
N ALA A 396 1.71 -25.37 8.68
CA ALA A 396 1.56 -26.22 9.87
C ALA A 396 0.10 -26.39 10.33
N LYS A 397 -0.87 -25.72 9.67
CA LYS A 397 -2.30 -25.68 10.07
C LYS A 397 -2.51 -25.17 11.50
N LYS A 398 -1.70 -24.24 11.94
CA LYS A 398 -1.78 -23.58 13.25
C LYS A 398 -2.42 -22.21 13.11
N VAL A 399 -3.27 -21.85 14.06
CA VAL A 399 -3.90 -20.52 14.09
C VAL A 399 -2.86 -19.45 14.34
N LEU A 400 -2.94 -18.35 13.56
CA LEU A 400 -2.22 -17.11 13.83
C LEU A 400 -3.20 -16.03 14.26
N SER A 401 -3.12 -15.58 15.50
CA SER A 401 -3.86 -14.42 16.01
C SER A 401 -2.91 -13.30 16.41
N VAL A 402 -3.37 -12.06 16.33
CA VAL A 402 -2.61 -10.89 16.74
C VAL A 402 -3.46 -9.98 17.62
N ASP A 403 -2.85 -9.41 18.66
CA ASP A 403 -3.46 -8.45 19.54
C ASP A 403 -3.11 -7.04 19.10
N ASN A 404 -4.11 -6.16 19.06
CA ASN A 404 -3.95 -4.78 18.66
C ASN A 404 -4.63 -3.85 19.64
N TYR A 405 -4.05 -2.69 19.89
CA TYR A 405 -4.72 -1.61 20.62
C TYR A 405 -6.05 -1.23 19.96
N ALA A 406 -6.97 -0.72 20.74
CA ALA A 406 -8.22 -0.15 20.23
C ALA A 406 -7.95 0.89 19.13
N PRO A 407 -8.79 0.94 18.06
CA PRO A 407 -8.62 1.89 16.99
C PRO A 407 -8.66 3.34 17.50
N SER A 408 -7.64 4.10 17.19
CA SER A 408 -7.50 5.51 17.55
C SER A 408 -6.59 6.22 16.55
N LYS A 409 -6.51 7.54 16.59
CA LYS A 409 -5.52 8.29 15.79
C LYS A 409 -4.08 7.85 16.10
N TRP A 410 -3.80 7.47 17.34
CA TRP A 410 -2.47 7.04 17.81
C TRP A 410 -2.10 5.62 17.40
N SER A 411 -3.08 4.79 17.07
CA SER A 411 -2.87 3.41 16.64
C SER A 411 -3.26 3.17 15.17
N ALA A 412 -3.52 4.24 14.40
CA ALA A 412 -3.90 4.14 12.98
C ALA A 412 -2.81 3.50 12.11
N TYR A 413 -1.54 3.73 12.45
CA TYR A 413 -0.39 3.20 11.73
C TYR A 413 -0.28 1.65 11.78
N TYR A 414 -0.97 0.97 12.69
CA TYR A 414 -0.98 -0.51 12.75
C TYR A 414 -1.46 -1.19 11.46
N ASP A 415 -2.11 -0.45 10.56
CA ASP A 415 -2.65 -0.95 9.29
C ASP A 415 -3.39 -2.28 9.42
N ARG A 416 -4.43 -2.27 10.24
CA ARG A 416 -5.27 -3.44 10.52
C ARG A 416 -5.87 -4.04 9.26
N LYS A 417 -6.06 -3.22 8.22
CA LYS A 417 -6.56 -3.67 6.92
C LYS A 417 -5.59 -4.64 6.24
N GLN A 418 -4.28 -4.43 6.37
CA GLN A 418 -3.30 -5.39 5.88
C GLN A 418 -3.19 -6.59 6.84
N GLN A 419 -3.16 -6.36 8.15
CA GLN A 419 -3.05 -7.45 9.12
C GLN A 419 -4.16 -8.49 8.96
N ILE A 420 -5.44 -8.08 8.82
CA ILE A 420 -6.59 -9.00 8.73
C ILE A 420 -6.54 -9.91 7.50
N LYS A 421 -5.77 -9.56 6.47
CA LYS A 421 -5.53 -10.44 5.32
C LYS A 421 -4.52 -11.55 5.65
N LEU A 422 -3.64 -11.32 6.60
CA LEU A 422 -2.49 -12.18 6.92
C LEU A 422 -2.79 -13.16 8.04
N VAL A 423 -3.61 -12.75 9.01
CA VAL A 423 -3.86 -13.48 10.26
C VAL A 423 -5.25 -14.10 10.27
N ASP A 424 -5.44 -15.16 11.05
CA ASP A 424 -6.73 -15.84 11.17
C ASP A 424 -7.69 -15.07 12.08
N TYR A 425 -7.15 -14.44 13.13
CA TYR A 425 -7.92 -13.60 14.05
C TYR A 425 -7.13 -12.34 14.42
N LEU A 426 -7.82 -11.21 14.38
CA LEU A 426 -7.31 -9.95 14.89
C LEU A 426 -8.13 -9.59 16.13
N ILE A 427 -7.46 -9.55 17.28
CA ILE A 427 -8.06 -9.27 18.57
C ILE A 427 -7.83 -7.80 18.90
N ILE A 428 -8.88 -7.09 19.27
CA ILE A 428 -8.79 -5.70 19.70
C ILE A 428 -8.82 -5.66 21.22
N MET A 429 -7.75 -5.16 21.82
CA MET A 429 -7.65 -4.92 23.27
C MET A 429 -8.47 -3.69 23.63
N ASN A 430 -9.80 -3.86 23.64
CA ASN A 430 -10.73 -2.78 23.92
C ASN A 430 -11.10 -2.73 25.42
N TYR A 431 -10.06 -2.52 26.26
CA TYR A 431 -10.15 -2.39 27.71
C TYR A 431 -9.19 -1.26 28.17
N ASP A 432 -8.99 -1.11 29.49
CA ASP A 432 -8.25 -0.03 30.14
C ASP A 432 -8.97 1.33 30.05
N GLU A 433 -10.30 1.32 29.95
CA GLU A 433 -11.12 2.52 30.11
C GLU A 433 -10.85 3.20 31.45
N HIS A 434 -10.78 2.39 32.54
CA HIS A 434 -10.29 2.81 33.85
C HIS A 434 -9.22 1.83 34.33
N THR A 435 -8.10 2.37 34.80
CA THR A 435 -6.96 1.61 35.30
C THR A 435 -6.69 2.01 36.78
N SER A 436 -5.73 1.35 37.41
CA SER A 436 -5.27 1.77 38.75
C SER A 436 -4.67 3.19 38.80
N ALA A 437 -4.36 3.78 37.67
CA ALA A 437 -3.82 5.14 37.54
C ALA A 437 -4.91 6.18 37.16
N SER A 438 -6.16 5.77 36.99
CA SER A 438 -7.25 6.70 36.67
C SER A 438 -7.69 7.49 37.92
N ASP A 439 -8.06 8.75 37.72
CA ASP A 439 -8.53 9.65 38.81
C ASP A 439 -9.86 9.16 39.42
N GLU A 440 -10.67 8.46 38.63
CA GLU A 440 -11.96 7.93 39.04
C GLU A 440 -12.03 6.42 38.85
N ALA A 441 -12.64 5.72 39.80
CA ALA A 441 -12.90 4.29 39.68
C ALA A 441 -14.03 4.02 38.69
N GLY A 442 -13.85 3.04 37.81
CA GLY A 442 -14.83 2.71 36.81
C GLY A 442 -14.63 1.30 36.24
N SER A 443 -15.41 0.96 35.22
CA SER A 443 -15.26 -0.29 34.48
C SER A 443 -13.95 -0.33 33.71
N VAL A 444 -13.31 -1.47 33.68
CA VAL A 444 -12.11 -1.70 32.81
C VAL A 444 -12.51 -1.60 31.33
N SER A 445 -13.75 -2.00 31.00
CA SER A 445 -14.35 -1.85 29.65
C SER A 445 -15.85 -1.80 29.79
N SER A 446 -16.44 -0.61 29.65
CA SER A 446 -17.90 -0.46 29.60
C SER A 446 -18.46 -0.80 28.23
N MET A 447 -19.75 -1.08 28.14
CA MET A 447 -20.42 -1.28 26.85
C MET A 447 -20.33 -0.06 25.94
N SER A 448 -20.39 1.15 26.51
CA SER A 448 -20.22 2.40 25.76
C SER A 448 -18.78 2.56 25.23
N TYR A 449 -17.79 2.19 26.01
CA TYR A 449 -16.40 2.18 25.59
C TYR A 449 -16.14 1.18 24.45
N ALA A 450 -16.73 -0.02 24.56
CA ALA A 450 -16.60 -1.05 23.55
C ALA A 450 -17.34 -0.76 22.23
N GLN A 451 -18.30 0.17 22.23
CA GLN A 451 -19.10 0.56 21.06
C GLN A 451 -18.53 1.77 20.30
N ASN A 452 -17.62 2.54 20.90
CA ASN A 452 -16.97 3.70 20.29
C ASN A 452 -15.68 3.30 19.52
#